data_7fa7388041d491554b533713e309d412
#
_entry.id   7fa7388041d491554b533713e309d412
#
_cell.length_a   1.000
_cell.length_b   1.000
_cell.length_c   1.000
_cell.angle_alpha   90.00
_cell.angle_beta   90.00
_cell.angle_gamma   90.00
#
_symmetry.space_group_name_H-M   'P 1'
#
loop_
_entity.id
_entity.type
_entity.pdbx_description
1 polymer ?
#
loop_
_entity_poly.entity_id
_entity_poly.type
_entity_poly.pdbx_seq_one_letter_code
_entity_poly.pdbx_strand_id
1 'polypeptide(L)'
;MSENTSTNTNNAATTSNSNSITTCNSTSNGIGPTTMMNGHIGTHFTSKNNFESYSSSKDTYLSIPQFYAGRSVFITGGTGFMGKVLVEKLLRSCPDIKNIYLLIRPKRGHEVSQRLNELLEAPLFEKLRREKPKDLSKVIPISGDITSEELGISESDQALLCRNVSIVFHSAATVKFDEKLKLSVTINMLGTKRLVELCHRMMSLDALIHVSTAYCNCDRTEVSEVIYAPPYNPDDIISLVNWLPEDTLDKLTPSLIGDRPNTYTFTKALAEHMLLKEAGNLPVAIVRPSIVTASLNEPFAGWIDNLNGPTGLLSAMAKGIFRTIVCEENCIADVVPVDIVINLMITAAWRTASHKTDNLLIYNCCTGQRHPITWGKFVNYAVDHVRKHPLEGCAWYPGGSLRNSPTINSVNAFVVHYIPAYILDVMARLVGKKPIFVKIQNKIAKAVECLNYFATHEWQFKDDNVCALLQTLSPKDRDTFVFDVTTINWEKYMERYVLGFREFLFKQKPQSLPGSRKKMMRLYVIDLLTKVFLVICTWRFLMSRSKRLNAVWSSFLQNILKFVRLLPFL
;
A
#
# COMPACT_ATOMS: atom_id res chain seq x y z
N MET A 1 -37.64 12.08 57.52
CA MET A 1 -38.45 10.87 57.79
C MET A 1 -37.59 9.78 57.22
N SER A 2 -36.77 9.31 57.99
CA SER A 2 -36.77 8.13 58.93
C SER A 2 -36.33 6.93 58.09
N GLU A 3 -35.05 6.52 58.24
CA GLU A 3 -34.59 5.55 59.26
C GLU A 3 -34.88 4.14 58.82
N ASN A 4 -34.09 3.12 58.96
CA ASN A 4 -32.88 2.84 59.75
C ASN A 4 -32.33 1.48 59.27
N THR A 5 -31.02 1.30 59.21
CA THR A 5 -30.17 0.45 60.12
C THR A 5 -30.49 -1.04 60.10
N SER A 6 -29.58 -1.97 60.13
CA SER A 6 -28.25 -2.10 60.75
C SER A 6 -27.69 -3.52 60.46
N THR A 7 -26.39 -3.62 60.24
CA THR A 7 -25.38 -4.33 61.07
C THR A 7 -25.51 -5.85 61.22
N ASN A 8 -24.53 -6.68 61.10
CA ASN A 8 -23.19 -6.88 61.66
C ASN A 8 -22.84 -8.36 61.41
N THR A 9 -21.73 -8.89 61.32
CA THR A 9 -20.35 -8.83 61.79
C THR A 9 -19.70 -10.24 61.64
N ASN A 10 -18.42 -10.22 61.31
CA ASN A 10 -17.29 -11.06 61.81
C ASN A 10 -17.34 -12.59 61.68
N ASN A 11 -16.29 -13.35 61.41
CA ASN A 11 -14.86 -13.34 61.77
C ASN A 11 -14.21 -14.49 60.96
N ALA A 12 -13.07 -14.35 60.39
CA ALA A 12 -11.69 -14.58 60.81
C ALA A 12 -11.29 -16.02 61.19
N ALA A 13 -10.24 -16.49 60.56
CA ALA A 13 -9.01 -17.10 61.07
C ALA A 13 -8.50 -18.23 60.16
N THR A 14 -7.38 -18.02 59.49
CA THR A 14 -5.97 -18.45 59.68
C THR A 14 -5.69 -19.93 59.98
N THR A 15 -4.80 -20.51 59.18
CA THR A 15 -3.49 -21.16 59.48
C THR A 15 -3.14 -22.20 58.39
N SER A 16 -2.12 -22.05 57.62
CA SER A 16 -0.68 -22.36 57.72
C SER A 16 -0.28 -23.85 57.67
N ASN A 17 0.78 -24.07 56.89
CA ASN A 17 1.84 -25.09 56.93
C ASN A 17 1.65 -26.38 56.09
N SER A 18 2.50 -26.66 55.22
CA SER A 18 3.96 -26.92 55.06
C SER A 18 4.26 -28.37 54.64
N ASN A 19 5.10 -28.45 53.63
CA ASN A 19 6.14 -29.46 53.31
C ASN A 19 5.85 -30.96 53.26
N SER A 20 6.19 -31.63 52.15
CA SER A 20 7.42 -32.42 52.09
C SER A 20 7.56 -33.23 50.77
N ILE A 21 8.78 -33.28 50.31
CA ILE A 21 9.38 -34.04 49.22
C ILE A 21 9.35 -35.53 49.55
N THR A 22 9.07 -36.40 48.54
CA THR A 22 9.79 -37.69 48.42
C THR A 22 9.71 -38.24 47.00
N THR A 23 10.86 -38.45 46.41
CA THR A 23 11.17 -39.28 45.23
C THR A 23 10.96 -40.77 45.49
N CYS A 24 10.47 -41.51 44.50
CA CYS A 24 10.94 -42.85 44.18
C CYS A 24 10.48 -43.35 42.80
N ASN A 25 11.42 -43.96 42.08
CA ASN A 25 11.30 -44.67 40.81
C ASN A 25 10.52 -46.00 40.94
N SER A 26 9.81 -46.41 39.91
CA SER A 26 10.11 -47.63 39.12
C SER A 26 8.92 -48.21 38.34
N THR A 27 9.17 -48.49 37.08
CA THR A 27 8.74 -49.61 36.19
C THR A 27 7.29 -49.99 35.97
N SER A 28 6.89 -49.86 34.69
CA SER A 28 6.28 -50.84 33.78
C SER A 28 4.77 -51.16 33.83
N ASN A 29 4.26 -51.18 32.60
CA ASN A 29 3.12 -51.88 32.01
C ASN A 29 1.75 -51.21 31.97
N GLY A 30 1.46 -50.70 30.78
CA GLY A 30 0.33 -50.92 29.89
C GLY A 30 -1.11 -50.96 30.45
N ILE A 31 -1.87 -49.96 30.10
CA ILE A 31 -3.29 -50.03 29.66
C ILE A 31 -3.64 -48.60 29.27
N GLY A 32 -4.22 -48.41 28.08
CA GLY A 32 -4.46 -47.07 27.48
C GLY A 32 -5.50 -46.22 28.20
N PRO A 33 -5.37 -44.91 28.13
CA PRO A 33 -6.35 -44.01 28.66
C PRO A 33 -7.37 -43.57 27.59
N THR A 34 -8.60 -43.66 27.95
CA THR A 34 -9.77 -43.02 27.32
C THR A 34 -9.57 -41.52 27.26
N THR A 35 -9.48 -40.98 26.05
CA THR A 35 -9.31 -39.56 25.80
C THR A 35 -10.63 -38.84 25.97
N MET A 36 -10.72 -37.93 26.91
CA MET A 36 -11.75 -36.89 26.93
C MET A 36 -11.47 -35.88 25.83
N MET A 37 -12.43 -35.69 24.94
CA MET A 37 -12.41 -34.68 23.88
C MET A 37 -12.56 -33.27 24.48
N ASN A 38 -11.51 -32.46 24.40
CA ASN A 38 -11.62 -31.01 24.38
C ASN A 38 -11.58 -30.55 22.92
N GLY A 39 -12.74 -30.13 22.41
CA GLY A 39 -12.91 -29.72 21.03
C GLY A 39 -12.24 -28.37 20.74
N HIS A 40 -11.06 -28.44 20.15
CA HIS A 40 -10.54 -27.38 19.28
C HIS A 40 -10.77 -27.83 17.84
N ILE A 41 -11.83 -27.32 17.23
CA ILE A 41 -12.06 -27.48 15.78
C ILE A 41 -11.11 -26.51 15.08
N GLY A 42 -9.87 -26.93 14.92
CA GLY A 42 -8.94 -26.35 13.96
C GLY A 42 -9.12 -27.07 12.63
N THR A 43 -10.05 -26.64 11.81
CA THR A 43 -10.12 -27.09 10.42
C THR A 43 -8.96 -26.43 9.65
N HIS A 44 -7.81 -27.08 9.65
CA HIS A 44 -6.79 -26.85 8.65
C HIS A 44 -7.31 -27.33 7.30
N PHE A 45 -7.86 -26.44 6.49
CA PHE A 45 -7.98 -26.66 5.06
C PHE A 45 -6.58 -26.57 4.45
N THR A 46 -5.87 -27.70 4.44
CA THR A 46 -4.67 -27.86 3.64
C THR A 46 -5.11 -27.97 2.18
N SER A 47 -5.02 -26.88 1.44
CA SER A 47 -5.00 -26.89 -0.01
C SER A 47 -3.75 -27.68 -0.44
N LYS A 48 -3.91 -28.95 -0.81
CA LYS A 48 -2.91 -29.67 -1.58
C LYS A 48 -2.85 -28.98 -2.94
N ASN A 49 -1.74 -28.35 -3.25
CA ASN A 49 -1.43 -27.82 -4.57
C ASN A 49 -1.33 -28.97 -5.58
N ASN A 50 -2.45 -29.39 -6.12
CA ASN A 50 -2.48 -30.28 -7.28
C ASN A 50 -2.35 -29.42 -8.54
N PHE A 51 -1.16 -28.86 -8.77
CA PHE A 51 -0.74 -28.57 -10.12
C PHE A 51 -0.28 -29.89 -10.74
N GLU A 52 -1.23 -30.66 -11.26
CA GLU A 52 -0.90 -31.81 -12.11
C GLU A 52 -0.07 -31.33 -13.27
N SER A 53 1.09 -31.97 -13.48
CA SER A 53 1.94 -31.81 -14.65
C SER A 53 1.13 -32.12 -15.90
N TYR A 54 0.72 -31.07 -16.62
CA TYR A 54 -0.01 -31.22 -17.88
C TYR A 54 0.89 -31.81 -18.94
N SER A 55 0.69 -33.10 -19.20
CA SER A 55 1.08 -33.75 -20.43
C SER A 55 0.14 -33.27 -21.57
N SER A 56 0.75 -32.76 -22.60
CA SER A 56 0.22 -32.31 -23.89
C SER A 56 -1.06 -32.98 -24.39
N SER A 57 -2.23 -32.43 -24.07
CA SER A 57 -3.36 -32.41 -24.99
C SER A 57 -3.42 -30.99 -25.58
N LYS A 58 -3.50 -30.87 -26.89
CA LYS A 58 -3.63 -29.61 -27.63
C LYS A 58 -5.03 -29.01 -27.40
N ASP A 59 -5.35 -28.62 -26.18
CA ASP A 59 -6.45 -27.71 -25.95
C ASP A 59 -5.99 -26.34 -26.41
N THR A 60 -6.51 -25.88 -27.54
CA THR A 60 -6.21 -24.58 -28.11
C THR A 60 -6.81 -23.51 -27.23
N TYR A 61 -6.12 -23.14 -26.17
CA TYR A 61 -6.56 -22.03 -25.31
C TYR A 61 -6.66 -20.76 -26.12
N LEU A 62 -7.79 -20.05 -26.01
CA LEU A 62 -7.92 -18.70 -26.53
C LEU A 62 -6.84 -17.82 -25.92
N SER A 63 -6.14 -17.03 -26.74
CA SER A 63 -5.26 -15.98 -26.23
C SER A 63 -6.04 -14.99 -25.37
N ILE A 64 -5.38 -14.29 -24.46
CA ILE A 64 -6.04 -13.31 -23.59
C ILE A 64 -6.88 -12.29 -24.37
N PRO A 65 -6.39 -11.65 -25.45
CA PRO A 65 -7.23 -10.75 -26.27
C PRO A 65 -8.45 -11.42 -26.89
N GLN A 66 -8.31 -12.68 -27.36
CA GLN A 66 -9.44 -13.44 -27.92
C GLN A 66 -10.47 -13.79 -26.85
N PHE A 67 -10.04 -14.09 -25.63
CA PHE A 67 -10.95 -14.30 -24.51
C PHE A 67 -11.81 -13.07 -24.21
N TYR A 68 -11.23 -11.86 -24.24
CA TYR A 68 -11.97 -10.62 -24.00
C TYR A 68 -12.85 -10.19 -25.20
N ALA A 69 -12.65 -10.76 -26.39
CA ALA A 69 -13.42 -10.39 -27.58
C ALA A 69 -14.93 -10.64 -27.38
N GLY A 70 -15.75 -9.64 -27.69
CA GLY A 70 -17.20 -9.66 -27.53
C GLY A 70 -17.73 -9.64 -26.10
N ARG A 71 -16.88 -9.74 -25.09
CA ARG A 71 -17.25 -9.69 -23.67
C ARG A 71 -17.40 -8.27 -23.16
N SER A 72 -18.28 -8.12 -22.18
CA SER A 72 -18.44 -6.85 -21.43
C SER A 72 -17.89 -7.00 -20.02
N VAL A 73 -17.21 -5.96 -19.56
CA VAL A 73 -16.54 -5.88 -18.26
C VAL A 73 -17.22 -4.85 -17.37
N PHE A 74 -17.41 -5.14 -16.10
CA PHE A 74 -17.82 -4.19 -15.08
C PHE A 74 -16.68 -3.91 -14.10
N ILE A 75 -16.37 -2.63 -13.85
CA ILE A 75 -15.26 -2.21 -12.99
C ILE A 75 -15.77 -1.29 -11.90
N THR A 76 -15.60 -1.68 -10.64
CA THR A 76 -15.72 -0.77 -9.52
C THR A 76 -14.36 -0.16 -9.20
N GLY A 77 -14.32 1.10 -8.75
CA GLY A 77 -13.06 1.80 -8.54
C GLY A 77 -12.34 2.25 -9.82
N GLY A 78 -13.02 2.23 -10.98
CA GLY A 78 -12.46 2.57 -12.29
C GLY A 78 -11.90 4.00 -12.39
N THR A 79 -12.35 4.93 -11.56
CA THR A 79 -11.82 6.31 -11.49
C THR A 79 -10.57 6.44 -10.59
N GLY A 80 -10.19 5.38 -9.87
CA GLY A 80 -9.00 5.31 -9.03
C GLY A 80 -7.72 5.06 -9.83
N PHE A 81 -6.58 5.06 -9.14
CA PHE A 81 -5.25 4.88 -9.75
C PHE A 81 -5.15 3.59 -10.57
N MET A 82 -5.39 2.44 -9.93
CA MET A 82 -5.34 1.13 -10.60
C MET A 82 -6.44 0.98 -11.66
N GLY A 83 -7.67 1.45 -11.35
CA GLY A 83 -8.81 1.34 -12.26
C GLY A 83 -8.59 2.06 -13.59
N LYS A 84 -7.95 3.24 -13.58
CA LYS A 84 -7.60 3.97 -14.81
C LYS A 84 -6.63 3.17 -15.69
N VAL A 85 -5.59 2.59 -15.09
CA VAL A 85 -4.61 1.77 -15.82
C VAL A 85 -5.27 0.50 -16.36
N LEU A 86 -6.20 -0.10 -15.60
CA LEU A 86 -6.96 -1.27 -16.05
C LEU A 86 -7.81 -0.95 -17.28
N VAL A 87 -8.54 0.17 -17.26
CA VAL A 87 -9.35 0.62 -18.41
C VAL A 87 -8.48 0.87 -19.62
N GLU A 88 -7.36 1.60 -19.46
CA GLU A 88 -6.43 1.88 -20.54
C GLU A 88 -5.85 0.59 -21.13
N LYS A 89 -5.39 -0.33 -20.28
CA LYS A 89 -4.77 -1.60 -20.72
C LYS A 89 -5.78 -2.48 -21.46
N LEU A 90 -7.01 -2.61 -20.98
CA LEU A 90 -8.06 -3.39 -21.64
C LEU A 90 -8.37 -2.83 -23.02
N LEU A 91 -8.58 -1.53 -23.17
CA LEU A 91 -8.88 -0.89 -24.46
C LEU A 91 -7.70 -1.04 -25.45
N ARG A 92 -6.47 -0.90 -24.97
CA ARG A 92 -5.28 -0.97 -25.82
C ARG A 92 -4.95 -2.40 -26.25
N SER A 93 -5.03 -3.37 -25.34
CA SER A 93 -4.54 -4.74 -25.54
C SER A 93 -5.63 -5.75 -25.86
N CYS A 94 -6.91 -5.44 -25.59
CA CYS A 94 -8.08 -6.25 -25.92
C CYS A 94 -9.06 -5.43 -26.77
N PRO A 95 -8.68 -5.07 -28.03
CA PRO A 95 -9.45 -4.11 -28.83
C PRO A 95 -10.87 -4.58 -29.18
N ASP A 96 -11.12 -5.89 -29.18
CA ASP A 96 -12.43 -6.46 -29.52
C ASP A 96 -13.36 -6.61 -28.30
N ILE A 97 -13.00 -6.04 -27.15
CA ILE A 97 -13.89 -5.95 -25.98
C ILE A 97 -15.18 -5.20 -26.36
N LYS A 98 -16.33 -5.70 -25.91
CA LYS A 98 -17.62 -5.11 -26.28
C LYS A 98 -17.85 -3.78 -25.55
N ASN A 99 -17.94 -3.82 -24.22
CA ASN A 99 -18.14 -2.64 -23.38
C ASN A 99 -17.37 -2.77 -22.06
N ILE A 100 -16.99 -1.60 -21.49
CA ILE A 100 -16.44 -1.48 -20.15
C ILE A 100 -17.38 -0.56 -19.36
N TYR A 101 -18.16 -1.15 -18.44
CA TYR A 101 -19.04 -0.43 -17.54
C TYR A 101 -18.27 0.02 -16.32
N LEU A 102 -18.27 1.32 -16.00
CA LEU A 102 -17.58 1.88 -14.83
C LEU A 102 -18.57 2.36 -13.78
N LEU A 103 -18.48 1.83 -12.56
CA LEU A 103 -19.20 2.41 -11.43
C LEU A 103 -18.60 3.76 -11.06
N ILE A 104 -19.34 4.84 -11.24
CA ILE A 104 -18.89 6.20 -10.96
C ILE A 104 -19.82 6.84 -9.93
N ARG A 105 -19.25 7.19 -8.77
CA ARG A 105 -20.01 7.85 -7.71
C ARG A 105 -20.41 9.29 -8.12
N PRO A 106 -21.68 9.67 -8.01
CA PRO A 106 -22.10 11.06 -8.20
C PRO A 106 -21.37 12.00 -7.24
N LYS A 107 -21.00 13.19 -7.71
CA LYS A 107 -20.37 14.22 -6.88
C LYS A 107 -21.13 15.54 -7.07
N ARG A 108 -21.37 16.29 -5.98
CA ARG A 108 -22.06 17.57 -6.06
C ARG A 108 -21.42 18.46 -7.13
N GLY A 109 -22.24 18.94 -8.08
CA GLY A 109 -21.81 19.81 -9.18
C GLY A 109 -21.12 19.13 -10.36
N HIS A 110 -20.98 17.77 -10.35
CA HIS A 110 -20.41 17.03 -11.47
C HIS A 110 -21.28 15.83 -11.80
N GLU A 111 -21.81 15.80 -12.99
CA GLU A 111 -22.53 14.64 -13.52
C GLU A 111 -21.58 13.47 -13.77
N VAL A 112 -22.14 12.28 -13.78
CA VAL A 112 -21.37 11.03 -13.99
C VAL A 112 -20.70 11.01 -15.38
N SER A 113 -21.42 11.51 -16.40
CA SER A 113 -20.90 11.70 -17.78
C SER A 113 -19.69 12.65 -17.83
N GLN A 114 -19.78 13.79 -17.13
CA GLN A 114 -18.67 14.73 -17.04
C GLN A 114 -17.43 14.09 -16.37
N ARG A 115 -17.64 13.35 -15.30
CA ARG A 115 -16.54 12.64 -14.62
C ARG A 115 -15.89 11.56 -15.48
N LEU A 116 -16.67 10.89 -16.34
CA LEU A 116 -16.12 9.98 -17.33
C LEU A 116 -15.27 10.75 -18.36
N ASN A 117 -15.75 11.87 -18.87
CA ASN A 117 -14.98 12.67 -19.82
C ASN A 117 -13.66 13.17 -19.21
N GLU A 118 -13.69 13.70 -17.96
CA GLU A 118 -12.48 14.10 -17.23
C GLU A 118 -11.49 12.92 -17.07
N LEU A 119 -11.99 11.72 -16.83
CA LEU A 119 -11.16 10.51 -16.77
C LEU A 119 -10.48 10.23 -18.11
N LEU A 120 -11.26 10.20 -19.21
CA LEU A 120 -10.77 9.85 -20.54
C LEU A 120 -9.90 10.96 -21.16
N GLU A 121 -10.00 12.20 -20.69
CA GLU A 121 -9.11 13.31 -21.05
C GLU A 121 -7.77 13.28 -20.31
N ALA A 122 -7.63 12.48 -19.24
CA ALA A 122 -6.37 12.37 -18.49
C ALA A 122 -5.19 11.99 -19.41
N PRO A 123 -3.95 12.43 -19.08
CA PRO A 123 -2.74 12.13 -19.87
C PRO A 123 -2.54 10.62 -20.11
N LEU A 124 -2.98 9.78 -19.18
CA LEU A 124 -2.93 8.32 -19.30
C LEU A 124 -3.53 7.79 -20.60
N PHE A 125 -4.63 8.40 -21.08
CA PHE A 125 -5.36 7.99 -22.27
C PHE A 125 -4.90 8.69 -23.56
N GLU A 126 -3.84 9.50 -23.52
CA GLU A 126 -3.37 10.28 -24.66
C GLU A 126 -3.05 9.39 -25.87
N LYS A 127 -2.36 8.28 -25.63
CA LYS A 127 -2.02 7.31 -26.69
C LYS A 127 -3.28 6.72 -27.34
N LEU A 128 -4.27 6.32 -26.53
CA LEU A 128 -5.55 5.78 -27.05
C LEU A 128 -6.33 6.84 -27.82
N ARG A 129 -6.41 8.08 -27.32
CA ARG A 129 -7.09 9.17 -28.04
C ARG A 129 -6.49 9.43 -29.41
N ARG A 130 -5.16 9.31 -29.53
CA ARG A 130 -4.45 9.51 -30.81
C ARG A 130 -4.59 8.33 -31.75
N GLU A 131 -4.44 7.09 -31.24
CA GLU A 131 -4.30 5.88 -32.07
C GLU A 131 -5.64 5.15 -32.29
N LYS A 132 -6.53 5.16 -31.28
CA LYS A 132 -7.80 4.41 -31.26
C LYS A 132 -8.95 5.21 -30.61
N PRO A 133 -9.28 6.40 -31.10
CA PRO A 133 -10.29 7.27 -30.46
C PRO A 133 -11.68 6.62 -30.35
N LYS A 134 -12.04 5.75 -31.30
CA LYS A 134 -13.32 5.03 -31.31
C LYS A 134 -13.45 4.03 -30.16
N ASP A 135 -12.36 3.48 -29.65
CA ASP A 135 -12.41 2.51 -28.55
C ASP A 135 -12.79 3.15 -27.22
N LEU A 136 -12.61 4.46 -27.06
CA LEU A 136 -13.02 5.19 -25.86
C LEU A 136 -14.55 5.21 -25.68
N SER A 137 -15.35 5.13 -26.76
CA SER A 137 -16.81 5.05 -26.70
C SER A 137 -17.33 3.73 -26.11
N LYS A 138 -16.49 2.71 -25.98
CA LYS A 138 -16.83 1.45 -25.30
C LYS A 138 -16.92 1.59 -23.78
N VAL A 139 -16.41 2.70 -23.22
CA VAL A 139 -16.48 2.97 -21.78
C VAL A 139 -17.81 3.64 -21.45
N ILE A 140 -18.63 2.94 -20.68
CA ILE A 140 -20.01 3.36 -20.33
C ILE A 140 -20.06 3.65 -18.83
N PRO A 141 -20.47 4.84 -18.41
CA PRO A 141 -20.58 5.14 -16.99
C PRO A 141 -21.87 4.54 -16.40
N ILE A 142 -21.76 3.94 -15.23
CA ILE A 142 -22.87 3.51 -14.40
C ILE A 142 -22.89 4.38 -13.15
N SER A 143 -23.99 5.07 -12.91
CA SER A 143 -24.17 5.88 -11.70
C SER A 143 -24.37 4.99 -10.49
N GLY A 144 -23.59 5.19 -9.42
CA GLY A 144 -23.77 4.46 -8.17
C GLY A 144 -22.69 4.76 -7.15
N ASP A 145 -22.89 4.29 -5.93
CA ASP A 145 -21.95 4.43 -4.80
C ASP A 145 -21.83 3.11 -4.06
N ILE A 146 -20.61 2.61 -3.90
CA ILE A 146 -20.31 1.37 -3.18
C ILE A 146 -20.82 1.34 -1.73
N THR A 147 -21.05 2.52 -1.13
CA THR A 147 -21.56 2.66 0.23
C THR A 147 -23.09 2.56 0.34
N SER A 148 -23.79 2.66 -0.78
CA SER A 148 -25.25 2.64 -0.84
C SER A 148 -25.80 1.21 -0.98
N GLU A 149 -27.04 0.99 -0.57
CA GLU A 149 -27.76 -0.25 -0.85
C GLU A 149 -27.82 -0.49 -2.34
N GLU A 150 -27.75 -1.76 -2.76
CA GLU A 150 -27.69 -2.15 -4.19
C GLU A 150 -26.64 -1.37 -5.00
N LEU A 151 -25.56 -0.92 -4.33
CA LEU A 151 -24.50 -0.07 -4.91
C LEU A 151 -25.02 1.29 -5.41
N GLY A 152 -26.25 1.71 -5.05
CA GLY A 152 -26.89 2.92 -5.56
C GLY A 152 -27.11 2.92 -7.07
N ILE A 153 -27.17 1.73 -7.68
CA ILE A 153 -27.37 1.55 -9.12
C ILE A 153 -28.88 1.44 -9.40
N SER A 154 -29.35 2.14 -10.45
CA SER A 154 -30.76 2.07 -10.86
C SER A 154 -31.16 0.65 -11.28
N GLU A 155 -32.42 0.27 -11.13
CA GLU A 155 -32.94 -1.05 -11.55
C GLU A 155 -32.65 -1.32 -13.03
N SER A 156 -32.78 -0.30 -13.89
CA SER A 156 -32.48 -0.40 -15.32
C SER A 156 -31.03 -0.72 -15.58
N ASP A 157 -30.10 -0.06 -14.87
CA ASP A 157 -28.67 -0.31 -15.00
C ASP A 157 -28.28 -1.66 -14.40
N GLN A 158 -28.89 -2.07 -13.28
CA GLN A 158 -28.70 -3.42 -12.72
C GLN A 158 -29.13 -4.50 -13.73
N ALA A 159 -30.30 -4.34 -14.35
CA ALA A 159 -30.79 -5.26 -15.39
C ALA A 159 -29.86 -5.28 -16.63
N LEU A 160 -29.30 -4.11 -17.01
CA LEU A 160 -28.30 -3.98 -18.08
C LEU A 160 -27.03 -4.78 -17.74
N LEU A 161 -26.48 -4.58 -16.52
CA LEU A 161 -25.28 -5.27 -16.06
C LEU A 161 -25.50 -6.79 -15.97
N CYS A 162 -26.62 -7.22 -15.37
CA CYS A 162 -26.95 -8.64 -15.21
C CYS A 162 -27.04 -9.38 -16.53
N ARG A 163 -27.53 -8.74 -17.60
CA ARG A 163 -27.67 -9.35 -18.93
C ARG A 163 -26.38 -9.33 -19.75
N ASN A 164 -25.51 -8.36 -19.59
CA ASN A 164 -24.40 -8.14 -20.51
C ASN A 164 -23.01 -8.42 -19.95
N VAL A 165 -22.82 -8.32 -18.62
CA VAL A 165 -21.49 -8.45 -18.01
C VAL A 165 -21.10 -9.89 -17.82
N SER A 166 -19.89 -10.23 -18.25
CA SER A 166 -19.28 -11.54 -18.04
C SER A 166 -18.01 -11.49 -17.18
N ILE A 167 -17.41 -10.31 -16.99
CA ILE A 167 -16.21 -10.17 -16.17
C ILE A 167 -16.38 -8.96 -15.22
N VAL A 168 -16.06 -9.15 -13.94
CA VAL A 168 -16.13 -8.10 -12.92
C VAL A 168 -14.77 -7.90 -12.29
N PHE A 169 -14.30 -6.66 -12.25
CA PHE A 169 -13.14 -6.24 -11.46
C PHE A 169 -13.58 -5.37 -10.29
N HIS A 170 -13.35 -5.86 -9.08
CA HIS A 170 -13.69 -5.14 -7.86
C HIS A 170 -12.44 -4.51 -7.24
N SER A 171 -12.18 -3.26 -7.61
CA SER A 171 -11.03 -2.46 -7.14
C SER A 171 -11.45 -1.28 -6.26
N ALA A 172 -12.74 -1.07 -6.02
CA ALA A 172 -13.22 -0.02 -5.13
C ALA A 172 -12.90 -0.35 -3.68
N ALA A 173 -12.17 0.54 -3.01
CA ALA A 173 -11.84 0.44 -1.60
C ALA A 173 -11.45 1.80 -1.04
N THR A 174 -11.58 2.03 0.27
CA THR A 174 -10.80 3.07 0.93
C THR A 174 -9.42 2.51 1.26
N VAL A 175 -8.39 3.25 0.89
CA VAL A 175 -6.97 2.92 1.15
C VAL A 175 -6.35 3.89 2.16
N LYS A 176 -7.17 4.66 2.87
CA LYS A 176 -6.71 5.56 3.92
C LYS A 176 -6.46 4.74 5.19
N PHE A 177 -5.25 4.81 5.71
CA PHE A 177 -4.85 4.10 6.92
C PHE A 177 -5.43 4.71 8.20
N ASP A 178 -5.75 6.01 8.18
CA ASP A 178 -6.40 6.75 9.26
C ASP A 178 -7.93 6.87 9.10
N GLU A 179 -8.55 6.00 8.28
CA GLU A 179 -10.00 5.99 8.09
C GLU A 179 -10.70 5.37 9.31
N LYS A 180 -11.86 5.89 9.66
CA LYS A 180 -12.70 5.36 10.73
C LYS A 180 -13.18 3.95 10.41
N LEU A 181 -13.28 3.09 11.42
CA LEU A 181 -13.65 1.68 11.25
C LEU A 181 -15.01 1.54 10.56
N LYS A 182 -16.02 2.34 10.95
CA LYS A 182 -17.36 2.32 10.35
C LYS A 182 -17.31 2.53 8.84
N LEU A 183 -16.58 3.55 8.38
CA LEU A 183 -16.48 3.84 6.95
C LEU A 183 -15.65 2.78 6.23
N SER A 184 -14.57 2.28 6.84
CA SER A 184 -13.76 1.19 6.28
C SER A 184 -14.57 -0.10 6.10
N VAL A 185 -15.40 -0.50 7.08
CA VAL A 185 -16.31 -1.64 6.99
C VAL A 185 -17.36 -1.41 5.90
N THR A 186 -17.98 -0.21 5.88
CA THR A 186 -19.01 0.11 4.88
C THR A 186 -18.48 0.01 3.45
N ILE A 187 -17.26 0.51 3.19
CA ILE A 187 -16.67 0.50 1.84
C ILE A 187 -16.08 -0.87 1.50
N ASN A 188 -15.18 -1.40 2.35
CA ASN A 188 -14.36 -2.56 2.02
C ASN A 188 -15.09 -3.90 2.23
N MET A 189 -16.06 -3.96 3.15
CA MET A 189 -16.81 -5.18 3.46
C MET A 189 -18.23 -5.12 2.87
N LEU A 190 -19.09 -4.21 3.33
CA LEU A 190 -20.48 -4.12 2.85
C LEU A 190 -20.55 -3.83 1.34
N GLY A 191 -19.66 -2.96 0.84
CA GLY A 191 -19.55 -2.70 -0.60
C GLY A 191 -19.20 -3.96 -1.40
N THR A 192 -18.30 -4.80 -0.87
CA THR A 192 -17.93 -6.09 -1.48
C THR A 192 -19.12 -7.06 -1.43
N LYS A 193 -19.84 -7.17 -0.29
CA LYS A 193 -21.02 -8.02 -0.15
C LYS A 193 -22.09 -7.67 -1.17
N ARG A 194 -22.48 -6.40 -1.26
CA ARG A 194 -23.46 -5.90 -2.22
C ARG A 194 -23.07 -6.18 -3.67
N LEU A 195 -21.76 -6.09 -3.99
CA LEU A 195 -21.28 -6.44 -5.32
C LEU A 195 -21.43 -7.94 -5.59
N VAL A 196 -21.11 -8.80 -4.63
CA VAL A 196 -21.31 -10.26 -4.76
C VAL A 196 -22.79 -10.60 -4.96
N GLU A 197 -23.70 -9.94 -4.23
CA GLU A 197 -25.15 -10.06 -4.42
C GLU A 197 -25.59 -9.67 -5.84
N LEU A 198 -25.01 -8.61 -6.42
CA LEU A 198 -25.24 -8.26 -7.82
C LEU A 198 -24.66 -9.33 -8.76
N CYS A 199 -23.47 -9.86 -8.49
CA CYS A 199 -22.84 -10.90 -9.30
C CYS A 199 -23.65 -12.19 -9.34
N HIS A 200 -24.31 -12.59 -8.26
CA HIS A 200 -25.21 -13.75 -8.24
C HIS A 200 -26.42 -13.62 -9.19
N ARG A 201 -26.81 -12.39 -9.52
CA ARG A 201 -27.89 -12.10 -10.48
C ARG A 201 -27.41 -12.02 -11.94
N MET A 202 -26.10 -12.03 -12.19
CA MET A 202 -25.54 -11.97 -13.54
C MET A 202 -25.72 -13.30 -14.28
N MET A 203 -26.25 -13.26 -15.50
CA MET A 203 -26.65 -14.45 -16.27
C MET A 203 -25.44 -15.24 -16.82
N SER A 204 -24.32 -14.57 -17.08
CA SER A 204 -23.17 -15.16 -17.79
C SER A 204 -21.85 -14.66 -17.19
N LEU A 205 -21.71 -14.71 -15.87
CA LEU A 205 -20.47 -14.29 -15.20
C LEU A 205 -19.40 -15.38 -15.35
N ASP A 206 -18.31 -15.03 -16.06
CA ASP A 206 -17.16 -15.89 -16.31
C ASP A 206 -16.06 -15.69 -15.25
N ALA A 207 -15.88 -14.46 -14.71
CA ALA A 207 -14.89 -14.17 -13.69
C ALA A 207 -15.25 -12.95 -12.82
N LEU A 208 -15.01 -13.06 -11.51
CA LEU A 208 -15.00 -11.96 -10.54
C LEU A 208 -13.60 -11.85 -9.93
N ILE A 209 -12.90 -10.76 -10.20
CA ILE A 209 -11.58 -10.47 -9.64
C ILE A 209 -11.71 -9.45 -8.51
N HIS A 210 -11.46 -9.90 -7.27
CA HIS A 210 -11.41 -9.03 -6.10
C HIS A 210 -9.98 -8.55 -5.85
N VAL A 211 -9.79 -7.24 -5.79
CA VAL A 211 -8.50 -6.64 -5.43
C VAL A 211 -8.42 -6.46 -3.92
N SER A 212 -7.58 -7.27 -3.29
CA SER A 212 -7.26 -7.21 -1.87
C SER A 212 -5.91 -6.49 -1.66
N THR A 213 -5.12 -6.92 -0.71
CA THR A 213 -3.75 -6.49 -0.47
C THR A 213 -2.92 -7.63 0.12
N ALA A 214 -1.65 -7.72 -0.19
CA ALA A 214 -0.73 -8.66 0.44
C ALA A 214 -0.65 -8.43 1.97
N TYR A 215 -0.92 -7.20 2.41
CA TYR A 215 -0.87 -6.81 3.82
C TYR A 215 -2.14 -7.09 4.62
N CYS A 216 -3.16 -7.76 4.06
CA CYS A 216 -4.37 -8.10 4.81
C CYS A 216 -4.09 -9.05 6.00
N ASN A 217 -3.01 -9.84 5.91
CA ASN A 217 -2.54 -10.74 6.97
C ASN A 217 -1.12 -10.34 7.45
N CYS A 218 -0.86 -9.03 7.61
CA CYS A 218 0.44 -8.51 8.03
C CYS A 218 0.80 -8.77 9.50
N ASP A 219 -0.08 -9.38 10.27
CA ASP A 219 0.15 -9.98 11.58
C ASP A 219 0.99 -11.28 11.52
N ARG A 220 1.33 -11.77 10.31
CA ARG A 220 2.16 -12.94 10.04
C ARG A 220 3.43 -12.55 9.30
N THR A 221 4.51 -13.25 9.54
CA THR A 221 5.79 -13.04 8.82
C THR A 221 5.80 -13.71 7.44
N GLU A 222 5.12 -14.84 7.30
CA GLU A 222 4.92 -15.54 6.03
C GLU A 222 3.46 -15.55 5.63
N VAL A 223 3.16 -15.14 4.40
CA VAL A 223 1.80 -15.02 3.85
C VAL A 223 1.72 -15.80 2.55
N SER A 224 1.06 -16.96 2.61
CA SER A 224 0.78 -17.82 1.46
C SER A 224 -0.48 -17.39 0.70
N GLU A 225 -0.68 -17.95 -0.48
CA GLU A 225 -1.84 -17.70 -1.36
C GLU A 225 -3.07 -18.52 -0.92
N VAL A 226 -3.45 -18.35 0.35
CA VAL A 226 -4.61 -19.02 0.99
C VAL A 226 -5.45 -17.98 1.76
N ILE A 227 -6.73 -18.31 2.03
CA ILE A 227 -7.55 -17.53 2.96
C ILE A 227 -7.22 -17.96 4.39
N TYR A 228 -6.84 -17.00 5.21
CA TYR A 228 -6.62 -17.23 6.63
C TYR A 228 -7.89 -16.98 7.43
N ALA A 229 -8.02 -17.66 8.58
CA ALA A 229 -9.09 -17.38 9.52
C ALA A 229 -9.03 -15.90 9.95
N PRO A 230 -10.14 -15.16 9.88
CA PRO A 230 -10.18 -13.76 10.26
C PRO A 230 -10.14 -13.64 11.79
N PRO A 231 -9.74 -12.48 12.34
CA PRO A 231 -9.72 -12.27 13.79
C PRO A 231 -11.10 -12.28 14.42
N TYR A 232 -12.13 -11.94 13.64
CA TYR A 232 -13.55 -11.93 14.05
C TYR A 232 -14.43 -12.43 12.91
N ASN A 233 -15.63 -12.90 13.22
CA ASN A 233 -16.64 -13.16 12.19
C ASN A 233 -17.01 -11.83 11.49
N PRO A 234 -16.96 -11.76 10.16
CA PRO A 234 -17.33 -10.55 9.42
C PRO A 234 -18.72 -10.01 9.72
N ASP A 235 -19.72 -10.88 9.92
CA ASP A 235 -21.10 -10.48 10.21
C ASP A 235 -21.22 -9.80 11.59
N ASP A 236 -20.43 -10.24 12.59
CA ASP A 236 -20.41 -9.61 13.92
C ASP A 236 -19.84 -8.21 13.86
N ILE A 237 -18.78 -8.00 13.07
CA ILE A 237 -18.19 -6.66 12.86
C ILE A 237 -19.15 -5.74 12.09
N ILE A 238 -19.85 -6.26 11.07
CA ILE A 238 -20.88 -5.51 10.34
C ILE A 238 -22.01 -5.11 11.30
N SER A 239 -22.48 -6.03 12.12
CA SER A 239 -23.52 -5.76 13.12
C SER A 239 -23.06 -4.71 14.12
N LEU A 240 -21.83 -4.84 14.64
CA LEU A 240 -21.24 -3.92 15.62
C LEU A 240 -21.21 -2.49 15.09
N VAL A 241 -20.73 -2.25 13.87
CA VAL A 241 -20.61 -0.90 13.29
C VAL A 241 -21.96 -0.28 12.95
N ASN A 242 -23.02 -1.08 12.80
CA ASN A 242 -24.36 -0.60 12.51
C ASN A 242 -25.08 -0.05 13.75
N TRP A 243 -24.97 -0.74 14.89
CA TRP A 243 -25.70 -0.35 16.10
C TRP A 243 -24.88 0.50 17.09
N LEU A 244 -23.53 0.37 17.10
CA LEU A 244 -22.71 1.08 18.06
C LEU A 244 -22.52 2.56 17.66
N PRO A 245 -22.67 3.52 18.60
CA PRO A 245 -22.35 4.92 18.35
C PRO A 245 -20.89 5.10 17.93
N GLU A 246 -20.66 6.03 16.98
CA GLU A 246 -19.34 6.23 16.34
C GLU A 246 -18.22 6.55 17.34
N ASP A 247 -18.50 7.42 18.33
CA ASP A 247 -17.51 7.76 19.38
C ASP A 247 -17.08 6.57 20.23
N THR A 248 -17.99 5.63 20.49
CA THR A 248 -17.69 4.39 21.21
C THR A 248 -16.91 3.43 20.34
N LEU A 249 -17.30 3.32 19.08
CA LEU A 249 -16.61 2.50 18.10
C LEU A 249 -15.16 2.97 17.89
N ASP A 250 -14.92 4.29 17.78
CA ASP A 250 -13.58 4.87 17.66
C ASP A 250 -12.68 4.50 18.86
N LYS A 251 -13.24 4.46 20.07
CA LYS A 251 -12.50 4.04 21.30
C LYS A 251 -12.19 2.54 21.32
N LEU A 252 -13.07 1.71 20.77
CA LEU A 252 -12.89 0.26 20.70
C LEU A 252 -12.01 -0.17 19.52
N THR A 253 -11.89 0.64 18.48
CA THR A 253 -11.16 0.31 17.25
C THR A 253 -9.74 -0.22 17.49
N PRO A 254 -8.89 0.37 18.37
CA PRO A 254 -7.56 -0.17 18.63
C PRO A 254 -7.57 -1.61 19.16
N SER A 255 -8.51 -1.94 20.03
CA SER A 255 -8.66 -3.30 20.57
C SER A 255 -9.19 -4.29 19.52
N LEU A 256 -10.08 -3.83 18.62
CA LEU A 256 -10.65 -4.66 17.56
C LEU A 256 -9.63 -4.99 16.46
N ILE A 257 -8.81 -4.03 16.05
CA ILE A 257 -7.79 -4.29 15.03
C ILE A 257 -6.61 -5.11 15.54
N GLY A 258 -6.38 -5.13 16.87
CA GLY A 258 -5.30 -5.88 17.50
C GLY A 258 -3.92 -5.46 16.99
N ASP A 259 -3.08 -6.43 16.61
CA ASP A 259 -1.71 -6.19 16.11
C ASP A 259 -1.67 -5.62 14.68
N ARG A 260 -2.80 -5.46 14.01
CA ARG A 260 -2.84 -4.86 12.68
C ARG A 260 -2.64 -3.34 12.75
N PRO A 261 -1.89 -2.75 11.82
CA PRO A 261 -1.51 -1.33 11.92
C PRO A 261 -2.65 -0.34 11.66
N ASN A 262 -3.76 -0.78 11.03
CA ASN A 262 -4.84 0.11 10.62
C ASN A 262 -6.13 -0.64 10.25
N THR A 263 -7.21 0.13 10.11
CA THR A 263 -8.53 -0.39 9.72
C THR A 263 -8.58 -0.94 8.28
N TYR A 264 -7.67 -0.49 7.40
CA TYR A 264 -7.59 -0.98 6.02
C TYR A 264 -7.18 -2.45 5.96
N THR A 265 -6.05 -2.82 6.58
CA THR A 265 -5.56 -4.21 6.61
C THR A 265 -6.55 -5.13 7.30
N PHE A 266 -7.17 -4.66 8.40
CA PHE A 266 -8.20 -5.37 9.14
C PHE A 266 -9.43 -5.66 8.28
N THR A 267 -10.01 -4.65 7.64
CA THR A 267 -11.24 -4.82 6.84
C THR A 267 -11.00 -5.60 5.55
N LYS A 268 -9.78 -5.55 4.97
CA LYS A 268 -9.43 -6.38 3.82
C LYS A 268 -9.33 -7.87 4.18
N ALA A 269 -8.77 -8.23 5.34
CA ALA A 269 -8.77 -9.61 5.81
C ALA A 269 -10.19 -10.16 6.02
N LEU A 270 -11.06 -9.36 6.64
CA LEU A 270 -12.47 -9.72 6.84
C LEU A 270 -13.23 -9.83 5.51
N ALA A 271 -12.96 -8.95 4.55
CA ALA A 271 -13.59 -8.97 3.24
C ALA A 271 -13.24 -10.22 2.43
N GLU A 272 -12.00 -10.71 2.50
CA GLU A 272 -11.61 -11.97 1.85
C GLU A 272 -12.35 -13.17 2.44
N HIS A 273 -12.49 -13.24 3.76
CA HIS A 273 -13.21 -14.32 4.41
C HIS A 273 -14.72 -14.25 4.11
N MET A 274 -15.29 -13.05 4.11
CA MET A 274 -16.69 -12.84 3.71
C MET A 274 -16.90 -13.25 2.25
N LEU A 275 -15.97 -12.92 1.36
CA LEU A 275 -16.03 -13.31 -0.04
C LEU A 275 -16.02 -14.84 -0.19
N LEU A 276 -15.17 -15.56 0.55
CA LEU A 276 -15.16 -17.03 0.58
C LEU A 276 -16.52 -17.61 0.98
N LYS A 277 -17.18 -16.99 1.98
CA LYS A 277 -18.48 -17.43 2.50
C LYS A 277 -19.62 -17.11 1.53
N GLU A 278 -19.63 -15.92 0.95
CA GLU A 278 -20.76 -15.39 0.16
C GLU A 278 -20.65 -15.71 -1.34
N ALA A 279 -19.46 -16.05 -1.85
CA ALA A 279 -19.27 -16.29 -3.28
C ALA A 279 -20.02 -17.53 -3.80
N GLY A 280 -20.22 -18.57 -2.98
CA GLY A 280 -20.87 -19.79 -3.42
C GLY A 280 -20.18 -20.38 -4.67
N ASN A 281 -20.94 -20.55 -5.74
CA ASN A 281 -20.44 -21.11 -7.01
C ASN A 281 -19.92 -20.03 -8.00
N LEU A 282 -19.79 -18.77 -7.57
CA LEU A 282 -19.24 -17.73 -8.45
C LEU A 282 -17.78 -18.00 -8.79
N PRO A 283 -17.35 -17.75 -10.04
CA PRO A 283 -15.95 -17.90 -10.46
C PRO A 283 -15.11 -16.73 -9.94
N VAL A 284 -14.55 -16.86 -8.73
CA VAL A 284 -13.86 -15.78 -8.04
C VAL A 284 -12.37 -16.04 -7.97
N ALA A 285 -11.58 -14.97 -8.17
CA ALA A 285 -10.17 -14.95 -7.80
C ALA A 285 -9.83 -13.66 -7.02
N ILE A 286 -8.84 -13.75 -6.12
CA ILE A 286 -8.33 -12.63 -5.33
C ILE A 286 -6.92 -12.28 -5.81
N VAL A 287 -6.68 -11.01 -6.10
CA VAL A 287 -5.35 -10.47 -6.35
C VAL A 287 -4.94 -9.61 -5.16
N ARG A 288 -3.79 -9.90 -4.57
CA ARG A 288 -3.22 -9.21 -3.40
C ARG A 288 -1.95 -8.46 -3.80
N PRO A 289 -2.04 -7.22 -4.27
CA PRO A 289 -0.84 -6.43 -4.52
C PRO A 289 -0.13 -6.06 -3.22
N SER A 290 1.19 -5.96 -3.26
CA SER A 290 1.98 -5.27 -2.25
C SER A 290 1.85 -3.74 -2.39
N ILE A 291 2.88 -2.93 -2.14
CA ILE A 291 2.80 -1.47 -2.26
C ILE A 291 2.81 -1.07 -3.74
N VAL A 292 1.65 -0.71 -4.27
CA VAL A 292 1.52 -0.33 -5.68
C VAL A 292 2.11 1.06 -5.92
N THR A 293 3.02 1.14 -6.89
CA THR A 293 3.78 2.35 -7.23
C THR A 293 3.65 2.70 -8.72
N ALA A 294 4.46 3.63 -9.24
CA ALA A 294 4.39 4.07 -10.62
C ALA A 294 4.52 2.91 -11.63
N SER A 295 4.04 3.09 -12.85
CA SER A 295 4.16 2.07 -13.90
C SER A 295 5.63 1.81 -14.27
N LEU A 296 5.95 0.55 -14.57
CA LEU A 296 7.26 0.14 -15.07
C LEU A 296 7.46 0.62 -16.52
N ASN A 297 6.49 0.31 -17.38
CA ASN A 297 6.57 0.57 -18.83
C ASN A 297 5.27 1.13 -19.41
N GLU A 298 4.10 0.73 -18.93
CA GLU A 298 2.83 0.92 -19.61
C GLU A 298 1.80 1.78 -18.84
N PRO A 299 1.03 2.63 -19.56
CA PRO A 299 1.20 3.00 -20.97
C PRO A 299 2.38 3.95 -21.17
N PHE A 300 2.87 4.58 -20.09
CA PHE A 300 4.04 5.45 -20.00
C PHE A 300 4.88 5.04 -18.81
N ALA A 301 6.18 4.86 -19.00
CA ALA A 301 7.09 4.51 -17.93
C ALA A 301 7.12 5.61 -16.85
N GLY A 302 6.94 5.22 -15.59
CA GLY A 302 6.91 6.12 -14.45
C GLY A 302 5.57 6.86 -14.24
N TRP A 303 4.50 6.51 -14.98
CA TRP A 303 3.20 7.16 -14.78
C TRP A 303 2.68 6.95 -13.35
N ILE A 304 2.24 8.04 -12.74
CA ILE A 304 1.67 8.09 -11.38
C ILE A 304 0.76 9.33 -11.25
N ASP A 305 -0.37 9.22 -10.58
CA ASP A 305 -1.34 10.30 -10.44
C ASP A 305 -1.78 10.61 -9.00
N ASN A 306 -1.09 10.04 -8.02
CA ASN A 306 -1.42 10.21 -6.61
C ASN A 306 -0.18 10.31 -5.73
N LEU A 307 -0.35 10.79 -4.50
CA LEU A 307 0.69 10.94 -3.48
C LEU A 307 0.56 9.91 -2.35
N ASN A 308 -0.07 8.77 -2.61
CA ASN A 308 -0.23 7.73 -1.59
C ASN A 308 1.10 6.99 -1.33
N GLY A 309 1.23 6.47 -0.12
CA GLY A 309 2.37 5.65 0.28
C GLY A 309 3.73 6.30 0.01
N PRO A 310 4.69 5.56 -0.57
CA PRO A 310 6.05 6.05 -0.81
C PRO A 310 6.10 7.27 -1.74
N THR A 311 5.16 7.40 -2.70
CA THR A 311 5.14 8.53 -3.65
C THR A 311 5.08 9.88 -2.96
N GLY A 312 4.23 10.01 -1.93
CA GLY A 312 4.10 11.24 -1.15
C GLY A 312 5.38 11.60 -0.41
N LEU A 313 6.01 10.61 0.24
CA LEU A 313 7.27 10.81 0.97
C LEU A 313 8.43 11.13 0.03
N LEU A 314 8.57 10.40 -1.08
CA LEU A 314 9.57 10.68 -2.11
C LEU A 314 9.39 12.08 -2.70
N SER A 315 8.15 12.50 -2.95
CA SER A 315 7.84 13.84 -3.45
C SER A 315 8.20 14.93 -2.43
N ALA A 316 7.93 14.73 -1.14
CA ALA A 316 8.30 15.64 -0.07
C ALA A 316 9.83 15.71 0.12
N MET A 317 10.51 14.56 0.01
CA MET A 317 11.96 14.47 0.01
C MET A 317 12.58 15.20 -1.19
N ALA A 318 12.01 15.02 -2.39
CA ALA A 318 12.44 15.68 -3.62
C ALA A 318 12.28 17.20 -3.55
N LYS A 319 11.31 17.72 -2.79
CA LYS A 319 11.16 19.15 -2.49
C LYS A 319 12.09 19.64 -1.38
N GLY A 320 12.79 18.73 -0.69
CA GLY A 320 13.68 19.06 0.45
C GLY A 320 12.95 19.42 1.74
N ILE A 321 11.63 19.14 1.84
CA ILE A 321 10.81 19.44 3.02
C ILE A 321 10.68 18.24 3.98
N PHE A 322 11.07 17.04 3.53
CA PHE A 322 11.11 15.83 4.33
C PHE A 322 12.52 15.22 4.27
N ARG A 323 13.13 14.92 5.43
CA ARG A 323 14.58 14.62 5.50
C ARG A 323 14.94 13.47 6.44
N THR A 324 14.03 12.97 7.27
CA THR A 324 14.30 11.87 8.20
C THR A 324 13.04 11.06 8.49
N ILE A 325 13.20 9.75 8.61
CA ILE A 325 12.12 8.81 8.91
C ILE A 325 12.67 7.65 9.76
N VAL A 326 11.81 7.09 10.63
CA VAL A 326 12.08 5.79 11.25
C VAL A 326 11.88 4.72 10.18
N CYS A 327 12.93 3.97 9.88
CA CYS A 327 12.91 2.94 8.84
C CYS A 327 14.10 1.99 9.07
N GLU A 328 13.84 0.70 8.95
CA GLU A 328 14.89 -0.31 8.91
C GLU A 328 15.38 -0.44 7.47
N GLU A 329 16.58 0.09 7.19
CA GLU A 329 17.12 0.19 5.83
C GLU A 329 17.37 -1.15 5.15
N ASN A 330 17.59 -2.22 5.93
CA ASN A 330 17.86 -3.57 5.45
C ASN A 330 16.59 -4.37 5.18
N CYS A 331 15.43 -3.96 5.73
CA CYS A 331 14.17 -4.60 5.45
C CYS A 331 13.77 -4.46 3.98
N ILE A 332 13.14 -5.51 3.46
CA ILE A 332 12.63 -5.56 2.09
C ILE A 332 11.49 -4.55 1.94
N ALA A 333 11.64 -3.66 0.95
CA ALA A 333 10.57 -2.78 0.48
C ALA A 333 9.78 -3.51 -0.60
N ASP A 334 8.69 -4.19 -0.22
CA ASP A 334 7.88 -4.89 -1.21
C ASP A 334 7.00 -3.88 -1.97
N VAL A 335 7.53 -3.40 -3.08
CA VAL A 335 6.91 -2.41 -3.96
C VAL A 335 6.70 -3.02 -5.35
N VAL A 336 5.53 -2.83 -5.92
CA VAL A 336 5.17 -3.40 -7.23
C VAL A 336 4.67 -2.31 -8.18
N PRO A 337 5.16 -2.26 -9.44
CA PRO A 337 4.63 -1.36 -10.46
C PRO A 337 3.17 -1.65 -10.81
N VAL A 338 2.37 -0.59 -11.02
CA VAL A 338 0.92 -0.72 -11.25
C VAL A 338 0.59 -1.52 -12.51
N ASP A 339 1.35 -1.40 -13.56
CA ASP A 339 1.13 -2.14 -14.82
C ASP A 339 1.36 -3.65 -14.65
N ILE A 340 2.30 -4.08 -13.80
CA ILE A 340 2.47 -5.49 -13.40
C ILE A 340 1.21 -6.00 -12.70
N VAL A 341 0.67 -5.25 -11.76
CA VAL A 341 -0.56 -5.62 -11.05
C VAL A 341 -1.75 -5.75 -12.01
N ILE A 342 -1.90 -4.78 -12.91
CA ILE A 342 -3.01 -4.77 -13.88
C ILE A 342 -2.90 -5.93 -14.87
N ASN A 343 -1.69 -6.24 -15.35
CA ASN A 343 -1.47 -7.37 -16.24
C ASN A 343 -1.80 -8.71 -15.56
N LEU A 344 -1.42 -8.86 -14.28
CA LEU A 344 -1.82 -10.02 -13.48
C LEU A 344 -3.34 -10.10 -13.29
N MET A 345 -4.02 -9.00 -12.99
CA MET A 345 -5.48 -8.98 -12.83
C MET A 345 -6.21 -9.42 -14.10
N ILE A 346 -5.80 -8.91 -15.26
CA ILE A 346 -6.37 -9.28 -16.57
C ILE A 346 -6.15 -10.78 -16.85
N THR A 347 -4.94 -11.26 -16.57
CA THR A 347 -4.58 -12.67 -16.78
C THR A 347 -5.30 -13.58 -15.78
N ALA A 348 -5.46 -13.15 -14.53
CA ALA A 348 -6.22 -13.89 -13.52
C ALA A 348 -7.68 -14.08 -13.91
N ALA A 349 -8.32 -13.06 -14.51
CA ALA A 349 -9.70 -13.18 -15.02
C ALA A 349 -9.79 -14.20 -16.16
N TRP A 350 -8.86 -14.18 -17.11
CA TRP A 350 -8.76 -15.18 -18.17
C TRP A 350 -8.59 -16.60 -17.58
N ARG A 351 -7.70 -16.76 -16.60
CA ARG A 351 -7.44 -18.06 -15.96
C ARG A 351 -8.67 -18.58 -15.22
N THR A 352 -9.32 -17.72 -14.42
CA THR A 352 -10.52 -18.07 -13.64
C THR A 352 -11.67 -18.55 -14.55
N ALA A 353 -11.86 -17.88 -15.68
CA ALA A 353 -12.89 -18.25 -16.65
C ALA A 353 -12.56 -19.53 -17.43
N SER A 354 -11.27 -19.72 -17.79
CA SER A 354 -10.82 -20.85 -18.63
C SER A 354 -10.70 -22.15 -17.86
N HIS A 355 -10.49 -22.09 -16.54
CA HIS A 355 -10.33 -23.25 -15.67
C HIS A 355 -11.22 -23.09 -14.45
N LYS A 356 -12.39 -23.71 -14.52
CA LYS A 356 -13.29 -23.81 -13.36
C LYS A 356 -12.62 -24.70 -12.32
N THR A 357 -12.27 -24.12 -11.20
CA THR A 357 -11.74 -24.84 -10.03
C THR A 357 -12.74 -24.68 -8.89
N ASP A 358 -12.91 -25.72 -8.09
CA ASP A 358 -13.74 -25.67 -6.88
C ASP A 358 -13.10 -24.79 -5.78
N ASN A 359 -11.83 -24.41 -5.97
CA ASN A 359 -11.08 -23.61 -5.02
C ASN A 359 -10.95 -22.16 -5.51
N LEU A 360 -11.11 -21.22 -4.58
CA LEU A 360 -10.88 -19.80 -4.80
C LEU A 360 -9.38 -19.54 -5.04
N LEU A 361 -9.05 -19.00 -6.22
CA LEU A 361 -7.67 -18.71 -6.59
C LEU A 361 -7.19 -17.39 -5.98
N ILE A 362 -6.01 -17.39 -5.39
CA ILE A 362 -5.39 -16.22 -4.79
C ILE A 362 -4.02 -16.00 -5.44
N TYR A 363 -3.69 -14.73 -5.72
CA TYR A 363 -2.45 -14.33 -6.36
C TYR A 363 -1.79 -13.20 -5.56
N ASN A 364 -0.65 -13.46 -4.93
CA ASN A 364 0.16 -12.45 -4.25
C ASN A 364 1.06 -11.73 -5.26
N CYS A 365 0.68 -10.52 -5.66
CA CYS A 365 1.44 -9.70 -6.61
C CYS A 365 2.53 -8.91 -5.88
N CYS A 366 3.65 -9.54 -5.62
CA CYS A 366 4.73 -9.08 -4.75
C CYS A 366 6.10 -9.23 -5.42
N THR A 367 7.08 -8.47 -4.97
CA THR A 367 8.45 -8.51 -5.51
C THR A 367 9.45 -9.13 -4.54
N GLY A 368 9.11 -9.14 -3.25
CA GLY A 368 10.04 -9.41 -2.16
C GLY A 368 10.73 -10.76 -2.20
N GLN A 369 10.11 -11.81 -2.73
CA GLN A 369 10.75 -13.13 -2.83
C GLN A 369 11.64 -13.28 -4.06
N ARG A 370 11.11 -12.92 -5.24
CA ARG A 370 11.80 -13.20 -6.51
C ARG A 370 12.76 -12.09 -6.94
N HIS A 371 12.49 -10.86 -6.56
CA HIS A 371 13.30 -9.71 -6.98
C HIS A 371 13.33 -8.59 -5.93
N PRO A 372 13.90 -8.86 -4.73
CA PRO A 372 13.84 -7.93 -3.61
C PRO A 372 14.63 -6.64 -3.81
N ILE A 373 14.11 -5.56 -3.26
CA ILE A 373 14.83 -4.31 -3.02
C ILE A 373 14.67 -3.91 -1.56
N THR A 374 15.74 -3.46 -0.91
CA THR A 374 15.64 -2.94 0.47
C THR A 374 15.24 -1.48 0.50
N TRP A 375 14.64 -1.01 1.62
CA TRP A 375 14.31 0.40 1.80
C TRP A 375 15.52 1.31 1.60
N GLY A 376 16.70 0.91 2.08
CA GLY A 376 17.94 1.65 1.89
C GLY A 376 18.27 1.85 0.42
N LYS A 377 18.26 0.79 -0.39
CA LYS A 377 18.51 0.88 -1.85
C LYS A 377 17.44 1.71 -2.56
N PHE A 378 16.16 1.49 -2.22
CA PHE A 378 15.03 2.21 -2.81
C PHE A 378 15.15 3.72 -2.60
N VAL A 379 15.44 4.15 -1.36
CA VAL A 379 15.62 5.57 -1.02
C VAL A 379 16.88 6.15 -1.65
N ASN A 380 17.99 5.40 -1.66
CA ASN A 380 19.25 5.86 -2.27
C ASN A 380 19.09 6.11 -3.77
N TYR A 381 18.50 5.17 -4.52
CA TYR A 381 18.19 5.37 -5.94
C TYR A 381 17.26 6.59 -6.15
N ALA A 382 16.25 6.76 -5.31
CA ALA A 382 15.36 7.92 -5.39
C ALA A 382 16.11 9.25 -5.18
N VAL A 383 16.95 9.33 -4.15
CA VAL A 383 17.75 10.52 -3.85
C VAL A 383 18.68 10.86 -5.00
N ASP A 384 19.37 9.87 -5.56
CA ASP A 384 20.30 10.06 -6.66
C ASP A 384 19.60 10.59 -7.92
N HIS A 385 18.46 9.98 -8.27
CA HIS A 385 17.70 10.44 -9.45
C HIS A 385 16.99 11.77 -9.23
N VAL A 386 16.53 12.09 -8.01
CA VAL A 386 15.99 13.41 -7.67
C VAL A 386 17.07 14.49 -7.81
N ARG A 387 18.33 14.21 -7.47
CA ARG A 387 19.45 15.15 -7.67
C ARG A 387 19.80 15.34 -9.13
N LYS A 388 19.72 14.28 -9.95
CA LYS A 388 19.91 14.32 -11.42
C LYS A 388 18.76 15.03 -12.13
N HIS A 389 17.51 14.82 -11.67
CA HIS A 389 16.26 15.31 -12.25
C HIS A 389 15.44 16.14 -11.25
N PRO A 390 15.97 17.27 -10.75
CA PRO A 390 15.36 18.03 -9.66
C PRO A 390 14.01 18.63 -10.03
N LEU A 391 13.12 18.70 -9.04
CA LEU A 391 11.84 19.39 -9.15
C LEU A 391 12.04 20.91 -9.16
N GLU A 392 11.12 21.61 -9.82
CA GLU A 392 10.97 23.04 -9.63
C GLU A 392 10.46 23.37 -8.22
N GLY A 393 10.89 24.51 -7.69
CA GLY A 393 10.40 24.99 -6.41
C GLY A 393 10.88 24.16 -5.21
N CYS A 394 12.05 23.50 -5.29
CA CYS A 394 12.67 22.88 -4.12
C CYS A 394 12.94 23.92 -3.04
N ALA A 395 12.59 23.59 -1.80
CA ALA A 395 12.81 24.44 -0.63
C ALA A 395 14.23 24.27 -0.08
N TRP A 396 14.77 23.05 -0.15
CA TRP A 396 16.11 22.70 0.32
C TRP A 396 16.76 21.64 -0.56
N TYR A 397 18.07 21.41 -0.35
CA TYR A 397 18.78 20.34 -1.06
C TYR A 397 18.21 18.96 -0.65
N PRO A 398 17.75 18.14 -1.61
CA PRO A 398 17.15 16.85 -1.32
C PRO A 398 18.11 15.88 -0.67
N GLY A 399 17.63 15.18 0.33
CA GLY A 399 18.33 14.13 1.03
C GLY A 399 17.42 13.56 2.09
N GLY A 400 17.66 12.32 2.47
CA GLY A 400 16.92 11.64 3.52
C GLY A 400 17.86 10.79 4.35
N SER A 401 17.58 10.68 5.64
CA SER A 401 18.24 9.74 6.54
C SER A 401 17.22 8.76 7.08
N LEU A 402 17.49 7.48 6.91
CA LEU A 402 16.78 6.40 7.55
C LEU A 402 17.34 6.20 8.95
N ARG A 403 16.51 6.02 9.94
CA ARG A 403 16.90 5.91 11.35
C ARG A 403 16.17 4.75 12.01
N ASN A 404 16.91 3.86 12.68
CA ASN A 404 16.31 2.70 13.37
C ASN A 404 15.75 3.10 14.75
N SER A 405 16.24 4.20 15.35
CA SER A 405 15.78 4.67 16.66
C SER A 405 14.70 5.75 16.52
N PRO A 406 13.48 5.53 17.05
CA PRO A 406 12.41 6.54 17.10
C PRO A 406 12.82 7.81 17.84
N THR A 407 13.55 7.69 18.95
CA THR A 407 14.01 8.84 19.77
C THR A 407 14.98 9.72 18.98
N ILE A 408 16.00 9.11 18.36
CA ILE A 408 16.98 9.85 17.54
C ILE A 408 16.29 10.51 16.35
N ASN A 409 15.33 9.80 15.72
CA ASN A 409 14.56 10.35 14.62
C ASN A 409 13.70 11.54 15.06
N SER A 410 13.06 11.49 16.23
CA SER A 410 12.22 12.57 16.76
C SER A 410 13.04 13.85 17.02
N VAL A 411 14.22 13.71 17.63
CA VAL A 411 15.14 14.84 17.84
C VAL A 411 15.59 15.41 16.49
N ASN A 412 15.97 14.53 15.55
CA ASN A 412 16.40 14.95 14.21
C ASN A 412 15.26 15.64 13.45
N ALA A 413 14.04 15.07 13.47
CA ALA A 413 12.86 15.68 12.84
C ALA A 413 12.54 17.05 13.44
N PHE A 414 12.65 17.22 14.76
CA PHE A 414 12.46 18.52 15.39
C PHE A 414 13.46 19.55 14.84
N VAL A 415 14.74 19.19 14.76
CA VAL A 415 15.80 20.10 14.30
C VAL A 415 15.67 20.40 12.80
N VAL A 416 15.49 19.39 11.94
CA VAL A 416 15.56 19.57 10.47
C VAL A 416 14.21 19.83 9.80
N HIS A 417 13.08 19.57 10.49
CA HIS A 417 11.73 19.81 9.96
C HIS A 417 11.04 20.96 10.68
N TYR A 418 10.89 20.86 12.03
CA TYR A 418 10.06 21.81 12.77
C TYR A 418 10.72 23.16 13.00
N ILE A 419 12.02 23.22 13.39
CA ILE A 419 12.71 24.50 13.55
C ILE A 419 12.67 25.34 12.26
N PRO A 420 13.04 24.80 11.08
CA PRO A 420 12.92 25.57 9.83
C PRO A 420 11.47 25.97 9.51
N ALA A 421 10.48 25.10 9.78
CA ALA A 421 9.08 25.41 9.53
C ALA A 421 8.57 26.56 10.41
N TYR A 422 8.94 26.60 11.70
CA TYR A 422 8.61 27.70 12.60
C TYR A 422 9.26 29.00 12.13
N ILE A 423 10.54 28.98 11.76
CA ILE A 423 11.24 30.17 11.24
C ILE A 423 10.53 30.69 9.98
N LEU A 424 10.20 29.81 9.04
CA LEU A 424 9.49 30.19 7.81
C LEU A 424 8.07 30.73 8.08
N ASP A 425 7.35 30.18 9.06
CA ASP A 425 6.03 30.66 9.44
C ASP A 425 6.10 32.04 10.14
N VAL A 426 7.14 32.31 10.94
CA VAL A 426 7.40 33.64 11.49
C VAL A 426 7.71 34.62 10.38
N MET A 427 8.60 34.28 9.45
CA MET A 427 8.91 35.11 8.29
C MET A 427 7.68 35.37 7.42
N ALA A 428 6.84 34.36 7.19
CA ALA A 428 5.60 34.52 6.44
C ALA A 428 4.66 35.53 7.11
N ARG A 429 4.52 35.49 8.44
CA ARG A 429 3.73 36.48 9.22
C ARG A 429 4.29 37.89 9.08
N LEU A 430 5.62 38.05 9.16
CA LEU A 430 6.28 39.35 9.04
C LEU A 430 6.04 40.01 7.66
N VAL A 431 5.87 39.22 6.60
CA VAL A 431 5.53 39.71 5.25
C VAL A 431 4.04 39.63 4.93
N GLY A 432 3.17 39.51 5.94
CA GLY A 432 1.71 39.51 5.79
C GLY A 432 1.11 38.25 5.13
N LYS A 433 1.87 37.16 5.02
CA LYS A 433 1.41 35.88 4.46
C LYS A 433 0.92 34.93 5.54
N LYS A 434 -0.01 34.03 5.17
CA LYS A 434 -0.52 33.00 6.09
C LYS A 434 0.57 31.97 6.42
N PRO A 435 0.76 31.61 7.71
CA PRO A 435 1.67 30.54 8.11
C PRO A 435 1.11 29.18 7.67
N ILE A 436 1.89 28.40 6.94
CA ILE A 436 1.47 27.10 6.38
C ILE A 436 2.49 25.98 6.60
N PHE A 437 3.76 26.32 6.94
CA PHE A 437 4.85 25.35 6.93
C PHE A 437 4.74 24.34 8.08
N VAL A 438 4.43 24.75 9.29
CA VAL A 438 4.17 23.85 10.42
C VAL A 438 2.97 22.96 10.13
N LYS A 439 1.90 23.49 9.51
CA LYS A 439 0.73 22.68 9.11
C LYS A 439 1.11 21.61 8.07
N ILE A 440 2.01 21.92 7.15
CA ILE A 440 2.53 20.95 6.17
C ILE A 440 3.34 19.87 6.90
N GLN A 441 4.23 20.24 7.83
CA GLN A 441 5.01 19.26 8.61
C GLN A 441 4.12 18.32 9.43
N ASN A 442 3.08 18.84 10.07
CA ASN A 442 2.13 18.00 10.81
C ASN A 442 1.40 17.00 9.91
N LYS A 443 1.02 17.40 8.68
CA LYS A 443 0.44 16.48 7.71
C LYS A 443 1.42 15.39 7.27
N ILE A 444 2.69 15.77 7.04
CA ILE A 444 3.75 14.81 6.68
C ILE A 444 4.00 13.86 7.85
N ALA A 445 4.10 14.37 9.08
CA ALA A 445 4.31 13.54 10.27
C ALA A 445 3.20 12.50 10.44
N LYS A 446 1.91 12.90 10.27
CA LYS A 446 0.79 11.97 10.31
C LYS A 446 0.86 10.90 9.20
N ALA A 447 1.24 11.28 7.99
CA ALA A 447 1.43 10.33 6.91
C ALA A 447 2.58 9.34 7.17
N VAL A 448 3.66 9.82 7.77
CA VAL A 448 4.80 8.98 8.19
C VAL A 448 4.39 7.97 9.27
N GLU A 449 3.62 8.42 10.27
CA GLU A 449 3.10 7.56 11.33
C GLU A 449 2.31 6.38 10.76
N CYS A 450 1.44 6.63 9.78
CA CYS A 450 0.67 5.59 9.09
C CYS A 450 1.56 4.58 8.32
N LEU A 451 2.76 4.98 7.89
CA LEU A 451 3.66 4.15 7.11
C LEU A 451 4.76 3.48 7.94
N ASN A 452 4.92 3.89 9.20
CA ASN A 452 6.02 3.45 10.08
C ASN A 452 6.06 1.92 10.22
N TYR A 453 4.91 1.29 10.44
CA TYR A 453 4.79 -0.17 10.56
C TYR A 453 5.39 -0.88 9.34
N PHE A 454 5.06 -0.44 8.13
CA PHE A 454 5.53 -1.05 6.88
C PHE A 454 7.00 -0.73 6.56
N ALA A 455 7.56 0.32 7.14
CA ALA A 455 8.97 0.70 6.97
C ALA A 455 9.92 0.01 7.96
N THR A 456 9.38 -0.64 9.00
CA THR A 456 10.15 -1.28 10.07
C THR A 456 9.95 -2.79 10.15
N HIS A 457 9.09 -3.36 9.33
CA HIS A 457 8.84 -4.80 9.24
C HIS A 457 9.00 -5.29 7.81
N GLU A 458 9.23 -6.58 7.65
CA GLU A 458 9.26 -7.25 6.35
C GLU A 458 8.43 -8.54 6.37
N TRP A 459 8.02 -8.98 5.21
CA TRP A 459 7.16 -10.14 5.00
C TRP A 459 7.69 -11.04 3.91
N GLN A 460 7.41 -12.33 4.03
CA GLN A 460 7.62 -13.32 2.97
C GLN A 460 6.27 -13.64 2.32
N PHE A 461 5.97 -12.94 1.24
CA PHE A 461 4.76 -13.20 0.46
C PHE A 461 5.05 -14.30 -0.56
N LYS A 462 4.48 -15.50 -0.38
CA LYS A 462 4.58 -16.60 -1.36
C LYS A 462 3.77 -16.25 -2.60
N ASP A 463 4.33 -16.52 -3.79
CA ASP A 463 3.72 -16.19 -5.09
C ASP A 463 3.74 -17.39 -6.05
N ASP A 464 3.55 -18.60 -5.53
CA ASP A 464 3.59 -19.86 -6.28
C ASP A 464 2.51 -19.92 -7.36
N ASN A 465 1.28 -19.44 -7.06
CA ASN A 465 0.19 -19.36 -8.01
C ASN A 465 0.47 -18.35 -9.14
N VAL A 466 1.12 -17.22 -8.81
CA VAL A 466 1.55 -16.25 -9.83
C VAL A 466 2.61 -16.87 -10.75
N CYS A 467 3.58 -17.60 -10.20
CA CYS A 467 4.60 -18.30 -10.98
C CYS A 467 3.97 -19.38 -11.87
N ALA A 468 3.05 -20.17 -11.35
CA ALA A 468 2.35 -21.17 -12.12
C ALA A 468 1.50 -20.56 -13.23
N LEU A 469 0.79 -19.45 -12.95
CA LEU A 469 0.02 -18.72 -13.96
C LEU A 469 0.93 -18.20 -15.08
N LEU A 470 2.10 -17.66 -14.76
CA LEU A 470 3.07 -17.18 -15.74
C LEU A 470 3.53 -18.29 -16.71
N GLN A 471 3.65 -19.53 -16.23
CA GLN A 471 4.05 -20.68 -17.04
C GLN A 471 2.97 -21.12 -18.03
N THR A 472 1.70 -20.82 -17.77
CA THR A 472 0.58 -21.19 -18.67
C THR A 472 0.43 -20.28 -19.89
N LEU A 473 1.08 -19.11 -19.88
CA LEU A 473 0.93 -18.12 -20.94
C LEU A 473 1.66 -18.51 -22.23
N SER A 474 0.99 -18.24 -23.36
CA SER A 474 1.67 -18.25 -24.67
C SER A 474 2.78 -17.18 -24.70
N PRO A 475 3.83 -17.35 -25.52
CA PRO A 475 4.88 -16.33 -25.66
C PRO A 475 4.31 -14.94 -25.98
N LYS A 476 3.32 -14.85 -26.88
CA LYS A 476 2.66 -13.60 -27.28
C LYS A 476 1.90 -12.95 -26.13
N ASP A 477 1.17 -13.74 -25.32
CA ASP A 477 0.44 -13.21 -24.17
C ASP A 477 1.41 -12.78 -23.06
N ARG A 478 2.50 -13.52 -22.87
CA ARG A 478 3.57 -13.17 -21.90
C ARG A 478 4.22 -11.83 -22.25
N ASP A 479 4.47 -11.55 -23.53
CA ASP A 479 5.02 -10.28 -23.99
C ASP A 479 4.00 -9.12 -23.89
N THR A 480 2.71 -9.42 -24.07
CA THR A 480 1.64 -8.41 -24.02
C THR A 480 1.21 -8.09 -22.58
N PHE A 481 1.11 -9.08 -21.71
CA PHE A 481 0.66 -8.96 -20.32
C PHE A 481 1.80 -9.31 -19.36
N VAL A 482 2.83 -8.47 -19.36
CA VAL A 482 4.04 -8.69 -18.54
C VAL A 482 3.71 -8.50 -17.06
N PHE A 483 3.82 -9.55 -16.25
CA PHE A 483 3.75 -9.49 -14.79
C PHE A 483 4.87 -10.27 -14.09
N ASP A 484 5.91 -10.65 -14.81
CA ASP A 484 7.11 -11.20 -14.21
C ASP A 484 7.95 -10.09 -13.56
N VAL A 485 7.98 -10.09 -12.23
CA VAL A 485 8.70 -9.11 -11.43
C VAL A 485 10.21 -9.16 -11.60
N THR A 486 10.77 -10.29 -12.09
CA THR A 486 12.21 -10.43 -12.32
C THR A 486 12.72 -9.56 -13.46
N THR A 487 11.84 -9.04 -14.30
CA THR A 487 12.15 -8.13 -15.41
C THR A 487 12.44 -6.69 -14.96
N ILE A 488 12.19 -6.34 -13.68
CA ILE A 488 12.37 -5.00 -13.16
C ILE A 488 13.86 -4.68 -13.00
N ASN A 489 14.33 -3.63 -13.64
CA ASN A 489 15.60 -3.01 -13.28
C ASN A 489 15.34 -1.84 -12.31
N TRP A 490 15.62 -2.04 -11.03
CA TRP A 490 15.26 -1.10 -9.97
C TRP A 490 15.85 0.31 -10.13
N GLU A 491 17.11 0.43 -10.57
CA GLU A 491 17.74 1.73 -10.79
C GLU A 491 17.04 2.51 -11.91
N LYS A 492 16.85 1.86 -13.06
CA LYS A 492 16.15 2.43 -14.21
C LYS A 492 14.67 2.70 -13.91
N TYR A 493 14.02 1.83 -13.14
CA TYR A 493 12.67 2.03 -12.67
C TYR A 493 12.56 3.29 -11.81
N MET A 494 13.48 3.49 -10.85
CA MET A 494 13.47 4.66 -9.99
C MET A 494 13.74 5.96 -10.77
N GLU A 495 14.60 5.93 -11.79
CA GLU A 495 14.79 7.09 -12.67
C GLU A 495 13.47 7.49 -13.35
N ARG A 496 12.76 6.51 -13.94
CA ARG A 496 11.47 6.73 -14.60
C ARG A 496 10.40 7.20 -13.61
N TYR A 497 10.39 6.64 -12.41
CA TYR A 497 9.46 7.04 -11.35
C TYR A 497 9.68 8.51 -10.95
N VAL A 498 10.93 8.95 -10.79
CA VAL A 498 11.27 10.35 -10.49
C VAL A 498 10.88 11.27 -11.65
N LEU A 499 11.14 10.89 -12.88
CA LEU A 499 10.67 11.63 -14.06
C LEU A 499 9.16 11.67 -14.13
N GLY A 500 8.48 10.55 -13.84
CA GLY A 500 7.03 10.43 -13.86
C GLY A 500 6.34 11.33 -12.85
N PHE A 501 6.77 11.36 -11.58
CA PHE A 501 6.13 12.30 -10.66
C PHE A 501 6.46 13.76 -10.97
N ARG A 502 7.62 14.06 -11.57
CA ARG A 502 7.91 15.39 -12.09
C ARG A 502 6.92 15.81 -13.17
N GLU A 503 6.65 14.92 -14.14
CA GLU A 503 5.78 15.16 -15.29
C GLU A 503 4.29 15.10 -14.94
N PHE A 504 3.84 13.99 -14.36
CA PHE A 504 2.41 13.72 -14.18
C PHE A 504 1.82 14.33 -12.91
N LEU A 505 2.57 14.32 -11.78
CA LEU A 505 2.08 14.91 -10.52
C LEU A 505 2.35 16.41 -10.43
N PHE A 506 3.56 16.85 -10.76
CA PHE A 506 3.94 18.26 -10.66
C PHE A 506 3.75 19.03 -11.96
N LYS A 507 3.36 18.37 -13.06
CA LYS A 507 3.08 18.95 -14.38
C LYS A 507 4.23 19.83 -14.89
N GLN A 508 5.47 19.41 -14.62
CA GLN A 508 6.68 20.15 -14.99
C GLN A 508 7.20 19.67 -16.34
N LYS A 509 7.40 20.60 -17.25
CA LYS A 509 7.88 20.31 -18.60
C LYS A 509 9.37 19.93 -18.60
N PRO A 510 9.86 19.09 -19.53
CA PRO A 510 11.28 18.76 -19.66
C PRO A 510 12.19 19.99 -19.82
N GLN A 511 11.71 21.04 -20.48
CA GLN A 511 12.45 22.29 -20.71
C GLN A 511 12.84 23.03 -19.44
N SER A 512 12.15 22.80 -18.32
CA SER A 512 12.46 23.44 -17.03
C SER A 512 13.65 22.80 -16.29
N LEU A 513 14.12 21.65 -16.75
CA LEU A 513 15.16 20.87 -16.06
C LEU A 513 16.52 21.61 -15.93
N PRO A 514 17.04 22.33 -16.95
CA PRO A 514 18.30 23.06 -16.81
C PRO A 514 18.24 24.14 -15.72
N GLY A 515 17.12 24.88 -15.63
CA GLY A 515 16.88 25.86 -14.58
C GLY A 515 16.81 25.23 -13.19
N SER A 516 16.13 24.11 -13.07
CA SER A 516 16.02 23.34 -11.81
C SER A 516 17.39 22.80 -11.37
N ARG A 517 18.26 22.35 -12.28
CA ARG A 517 19.64 21.90 -11.97
C ARG A 517 20.52 23.05 -11.45
N LYS A 518 20.44 24.25 -12.06
CA LYS A 518 21.16 25.43 -11.55
C LYS A 518 20.71 25.79 -10.12
N LYS A 519 19.41 25.76 -9.85
CA LYS A 519 18.89 26.00 -8.50
C LYS A 519 19.34 24.92 -7.53
N MET A 520 19.34 23.66 -7.94
CA MET A 520 19.79 22.53 -7.13
C MET A 520 21.25 22.67 -6.71
N MET A 521 22.14 23.13 -7.62
CA MET A 521 23.54 23.39 -7.29
C MET A 521 23.69 24.51 -6.25
N ARG A 522 22.89 25.57 -6.36
CA ARG A 522 22.88 26.64 -5.33
C ARG A 522 22.43 26.12 -3.97
N LEU A 523 21.39 25.31 -3.94
CA LEU A 523 20.89 24.68 -2.72
C LEU A 523 21.92 23.71 -2.10
N TYR A 524 22.68 22.98 -2.93
CA TYR A 524 23.78 22.14 -2.46
C TYR A 524 24.86 22.96 -1.73
N VAL A 525 25.29 24.08 -2.33
CA VAL A 525 26.29 24.97 -1.70
C VAL A 525 25.76 25.56 -0.40
N ILE A 526 24.49 26.00 -0.36
CA ILE A 526 23.85 26.52 0.86
C ILE A 526 23.80 25.42 1.94
N ASP A 527 23.39 24.20 1.59
CA ASP A 527 23.32 23.07 2.52
C ASP A 527 24.70 22.71 3.09
N LEU A 528 25.73 22.71 2.24
CA LEU A 528 27.14 22.50 2.64
C LEU A 528 27.60 23.58 3.61
N LEU A 529 27.42 24.85 3.25
CA LEU A 529 27.82 25.98 4.11
C LEU A 529 27.06 25.96 5.45
N THR A 530 25.79 25.62 5.45
CA THR A 530 24.99 25.47 6.67
C THR A 530 25.55 24.37 7.58
N LYS A 531 25.91 23.23 7.01
CA LYS A 531 26.52 22.11 7.76
C LYS A 531 27.87 22.51 8.35
N VAL A 532 28.73 23.13 7.56
CA VAL A 532 30.02 23.63 8.03
C VAL A 532 29.84 24.65 9.15
N PHE A 533 28.93 25.60 8.98
CA PHE A 533 28.62 26.60 10.02
C PHE A 533 28.13 25.95 11.33
N LEU A 534 27.22 24.98 11.24
CA LEU A 534 26.72 24.24 12.40
C LEU A 534 27.85 23.47 13.11
N VAL A 535 28.73 22.82 12.35
CA VAL A 535 29.91 22.13 12.93
C VAL A 535 30.81 23.11 13.66
N ILE A 536 31.10 24.26 13.07
CA ILE A 536 31.92 25.32 13.70
C ILE A 536 31.24 25.83 14.97
N CYS A 537 29.93 26.12 14.94
CA CYS A 537 29.20 26.60 16.11
C CYS A 537 29.19 25.55 17.23
N THR A 538 28.93 24.29 16.90
CA THR A 538 28.95 23.18 17.87
C THR A 538 30.36 23.02 18.47
N TRP A 539 31.37 23.06 17.62
CA TRP A 539 32.76 23.01 18.04
C TRP A 539 33.09 24.13 19.01
N ARG A 540 32.81 25.41 18.65
CA ARG A 540 33.05 26.57 19.51
C ARG A 540 32.30 26.47 20.84
N PHE A 541 31.03 25.99 20.82
CA PHE A 541 30.25 25.77 22.02
C PHE A 541 30.88 24.74 22.95
N LEU A 542 31.30 23.58 22.43
CA LEU A 542 31.97 22.53 23.19
C LEU A 542 33.29 23.01 23.78
N MET A 543 34.10 23.78 23.00
CA MET A 543 35.36 24.35 23.45
C MET A 543 35.18 25.40 24.53
N SER A 544 34.11 26.20 24.45
CA SER A 544 33.82 27.24 25.47
C SER A 544 33.37 26.63 26.82
N ARG A 545 32.77 25.42 26.81
CA ARG A 545 32.24 24.74 28.00
C ARG A 545 33.25 23.80 28.68
N SER A 546 34.26 23.31 27.97
CA SER A 546 35.21 22.32 28.47
C SER A 546 36.66 22.81 28.48
N LYS A 547 37.17 23.17 29.67
CA LYS A 547 38.60 23.55 29.84
C LYS A 547 39.55 22.41 29.40
N ARG A 548 39.13 21.13 29.61
CA ARG A 548 39.93 19.94 29.19
C ARG A 548 40.01 19.83 27.67
N LEU A 549 38.92 19.95 26.95
CA LEU A 549 38.88 19.93 25.49
C LEU A 549 39.70 21.09 24.89
N ASN A 550 39.60 22.29 25.49
CA ASN A 550 40.37 23.46 25.06
C ASN A 550 41.88 23.24 25.25
N ALA A 551 42.32 22.66 26.37
CA ALA A 551 43.74 22.32 26.62
C ALA A 551 44.28 21.28 25.63
N VAL A 552 43.52 20.20 25.37
CA VAL A 552 43.86 19.16 24.38
C VAL A 552 43.97 19.75 22.98
N TRP A 553 43.04 20.60 22.57
CA TRP A 553 43.04 21.27 21.27
C TRP A 553 44.22 22.24 21.10
N SER A 554 44.52 23.05 22.11
CA SER A 554 45.68 23.97 22.09
C SER A 554 46.99 23.18 21.97
N SER A 555 47.13 22.07 22.68
CA SER A 555 48.28 21.18 22.57
C SER A 555 48.39 20.54 21.18
N PHE A 556 47.26 20.09 20.60
CA PHE A 556 47.21 19.54 19.25
C PHE A 556 47.61 20.57 18.20
N LEU A 557 47.08 21.81 18.25
CA LEU A 557 47.46 22.89 17.35
C LEU A 557 48.93 23.27 17.48
N GLN A 558 49.47 23.34 18.70
CA GLN A 558 50.89 23.57 18.92
C GLN A 558 51.77 22.48 18.29
N ASN A 559 51.35 21.23 18.38
CA ASN A 559 52.09 20.13 17.75
C ASN A 559 52.03 20.17 16.23
N ILE A 560 50.85 20.51 15.63
CA ILE A 560 50.74 20.72 14.19
C ILE A 560 51.63 21.91 13.74
N LEU A 561 51.59 23.02 14.44
CA LEU A 561 52.45 24.17 14.11
C LEU A 561 53.95 23.86 14.22
N LYS A 562 54.36 23.05 15.21
CA LYS A 562 55.71 22.53 15.28
C LYS A 562 56.04 21.62 14.09
N PHE A 563 55.12 20.73 13.70
CA PHE A 563 55.32 19.86 12.53
C PHE A 563 55.41 20.65 11.22
N VAL A 564 54.50 21.62 11.02
CA VAL A 564 54.54 22.51 9.81
C VAL A 564 55.82 23.31 9.72
N ARG A 565 56.38 23.80 10.86
CA ARG A 565 57.68 24.47 10.90
C ARG A 565 58.88 23.58 10.60
N LEU A 566 58.71 22.24 10.69
CA LEU A 566 59.75 21.26 10.35
C LEU A 566 59.70 20.85 8.86
N LEU A 567 58.67 21.25 8.11
CA LEU A 567 58.57 20.98 6.68
C LEU A 567 59.48 22.00 5.89
N PRO A 568 60.46 21.54 5.09
CA PRO A 568 61.47 22.38 4.46
C PRO A 568 60.95 23.19 3.24
N PHE A 569 59.64 23.26 3.01
CA PHE A 569 59.02 23.82 1.82
C PHE A 569 57.95 24.92 2.09
N LEU A 570 57.89 25.52 3.27
CA LEU A 570 57.08 26.72 3.56
C LEU A 570 57.94 27.86 4.08
#